data_45098f277360b0fb98a2cf1ff8071f85
#
_entry.id   45098f277360b0fb98a2cf1ff8071f85
#
_cell.length_a   1.000
_cell.length_b   1.000
_cell.length_c   1.000
_cell.angle_alpha   90.00
_cell.angle_beta   90.00
_cell.angle_gamma   90.00
#
_symmetry.space_group_name_H-M   'P 1'
#
loop_
_entity.id
_entity.type
_entity.pdbx_description
1 polymer ?
#
loop_
_entity_poly.entity_id
_entity_poly.type
_entity_poly.pdbx_seq_one_letter_code
_entity_poly.pdbx_strand_id
1 'polypeptide(L)'
;MKNISRKDFIRKACATGACLCGAGCMGFAGHVFGAERQESAATPDKEAMPRQWLSLLLGHIDGIADETQKRSLLKGCAQVHYDHLKLTELLAPYRNNPDAFVQYLESGWGWKVSHDKTTRTILADENEDHCVCPVAARLPQKGPAALCYCSEGFAEAMFSFVLGCPV
;
A
#
# COMPACT_ATOMS: atom_id res chain seq x y z
N MET A 1 -33.83 17.74 -6.45
CA MET A 1 -33.26 16.38 -6.31
C MET A 1 -32.88 16.18 -4.85
N LYS A 2 -33.48 15.18 -4.15
CA LYS A 2 -33.18 14.92 -2.73
C LYS A 2 -31.81 14.27 -2.61
N ASN A 3 -30.89 14.89 -1.89
CA ASN A 3 -29.59 14.29 -1.54
C ASN A 3 -29.84 13.05 -0.66
N ILE A 4 -29.57 11.89 -1.22
CA ILE A 4 -29.63 10.61 -0.49
C ILE A 4 -28.30 10.46 0.26
N SER A 5 -28.34 10.35 1.57
CA SER A 5 -27.13 10.14 2.35
C SER A 5 -26.52 8.76 2.03
N ARG A 6 -25.19 8.63 2.13
CA ARG A 6 -24.48 7.38 1.90
C ARG A 6 -25.01 6.23 2.79
N LYS A 7 -25.48 6.55 3.97
CA LYS A 7 -26.07 5.63 4.94
C LYS A 7 -27.44 5.11 4.48
N ASP A 8 -28.25 5.97 3.85
CA ASP A 8 -29.58 5.61 3.34
C ASP A 8 -29.49 4.81 2.05
N PHE A 9 -28.46 5.06 1.22
CA PHE A 9 -28.17 4.22 0.04
C PHE A 9 -27.82 2.79 0.43
N ILE A 10 -26.92 2.59 1.38
CA ILE A 10 -26.51 1.26 1.86
C ILE A 10 -27.69 0.53 2.52
N ARG A 11 -28.51 1.22 3.33
CA ARG A 11 -29.71 0.61 3.93
C ARG A 11 -30.73 0.16 2.89
N LYS A 12 -30.96 0.92 1.84
CA LYS A 12 -31.88 0.56 0.76
C LYS A 12 -31.36 -0.62 -0.06
N ALA A 13 -30.05 -0.67 -0.35
CA ALA A 13 -29.44 -1.80 -1.07
C ALA A 13 -29.53 -3.11 -0.29
N CYS A 14 -29.39 -3.08 1.04
CA CYS A 14 -29.54 -4.26 1.88
C CYS A 14 -31.00 -4.71 2.06
N ALA A 15 -31.96 -3.77 2.05
CA ALA A 15 -33.38 -4.11 2.21
C ALA A 15 -33.99 -4.78 0.98
N THR A 16 -33.47 -4.51 -0.22
CA THR A 16 -33.93 -5.14 -1.47
C THR A 16 -33.36 -6.54 -1.70
N GLY A 17 -32.27 -6.90 -1.05
CA GLY A 17 -31.66 -8.23 -1.16
C GLY A 17 -32.24 -9.30 -0.20
N ALA A 18 -33.01 -8.91 0.81
CA ALA A 18 -33.47 -9.82 1.87
C ALA A 18 -34.82 -10.51 1.60
N CYS A 19 -35.49 -10.24 0.49
CA CYS A 19 -36.84 -10.70 0.25
C CYS A 19 -36.98 -11.92 -0.68
N LEU A 20 -35.94 -12.67 -0.98
CA LEU A 20 -36.05 -13.85 -1.89
C LEU A 20 -35.75 -15.20 -1.26
N CYS A 21 -35.58 -15.33 0.06
CA CYS A 21 -35.37 -16.62 0.72
C CYS A 21 -36.35 -16.87 1.87
N GLY A 22 -37.64 -16.78 1.63
CA GLY A 22 -38.62 -16.99 2.69
C GLY A 22 -39.95 -17.56 2.18
N ALA A 23 -39.95 -18.75 1.57
CA ALA A 23 -41.16 -19.55 1.45
C ALA A 23 -40.78 -21.03 1.29
N GLY A 24 -41.08 -21.82 2.30
CA GLY A 24 -41.16 -23.29 2.18
C GLY A 24 -40.25 -24.04 3.13
N CYS A 25 -40.80 -24.46 4.26
CA CYS A 25 -40.91 -25.86 4.66
C CYS A 25 -41.45 -25.99 6.07
N MET A 26 -42.73 -26.35 6.17
CA MET A 26 -43.30 -27.00 7.36
C MET A 26 -42.80 -28.45 7.45
N GLY A 27 -42.44 -28.84 8.66
CA GLY A 27 -42.60 -30.21 9.14
C GLY A 27 -41.41 -31.14 8.97
N PHE A 28 -40.73 -31.42 10.07
CA PHE A 28 -40.66 -32.79 10.62
C PHE A 28 -39.87 -32.74 11.96
N ALA A 29 -40.55 -33.26 12.98
CA ALA A 29 -39.93 -33.52 14.28
C ALA A 29 -38.99 -34.74 14.16
N GLY A 30 -37.77 -34.61 14.71
CA GLY A 30 -36.81 -35.70 14.82
C GLY A 30 -35.68 -35.32 15.72
N HIS A 31 -35.74 -35.76 17.00
CA HIS A 31 -34.62 -35.66 17.93
C HIS A 31 -33.38 -36.35 17.41
N VAL A 32 -32.27 -35.63 17.28
CA VAL A 32 -30.95 -36.22 17.40
C VAL A 32 -30.07 -35.23 18.21
N PHE A 33 -29.66 -35.67 19.39
CA PHE A 33 -28.58 -35.03 20.17
C PHE A 33 -27.29 -35.15 19.34
N GLY A 34 -26.88 -34.09 18.67
CA GLY A 34 -25.56 -33.90 18.13
C GLY A 34 -25.00 -32.63 18.74
N ALA A 35 -23.98 -32.76 19.59
CA ALA A 35 -23.22 -31.62 20.06
C ALA A 35 -22.52 -31.00 18.85
N GLU A 36 -23.16 -30.06 18.19
CA GLU A 36 -22.50 -29.20 17.20
C GLU A 36 -21.50 -28.33 17.94
N ARG A 37 -20.24 -28.65 17.67
CA ARG A 37 -19.09 -27.82 17.96
C ARG A 37 -19.40 -26.46 17.38
N GLN A 38 -19.71 -25.49 18.23
CA GLN A 38 -19.80 -24.08 17.86
C GLN A 38 -18.45 -23.70 17.29
N GLU A 39 -18.33 -23.71 15.97
CA GLU A 39 -17.23 -23.11 15.25
C GLU A 39 -17.22 -21.64 15.67
N SER A 40 -16.23 -21.26 16.45
CA SER A 40 -15.99 -19.89 16.86
C SER A 40 -15.98 -19.05 15.59
N ALA A 41 -17.02 -18.25 15.38
CA ALA A 41 -17.11 -17.34 14.25
C ALA A 41 -15.88 -16.43 14.34
N ALA A 42 -14.90 -16.70 13.48
CA ALA A 42 -13.69 -15.89 13.38
C ALA A 42 -14.09 -14.44 13.17
N THR A 43 -13.61 -13.56 14.02
CA THR A 43 -13.87 -12.12 13.91
C THR A 43 -13.52 -11.69 12.50
N PRO A 44 -14.44 -11.06 11.74
CA PRO A 44 -14.14 -10.67 10.36
C PRO A 44 -12.88 -9.82 10.31
N ASP A 45 -11.91 -10.21 9.49
CA ASP A 45 -10.71 -9.42 9.27
C ASP A 45 -11.09 -8.10 8.59
N LYS A 46 -11.09 -7.02 9.39
CA LYS A 46 -11.46 -5.67 8.93
C LYS A 46 -10.53 -5.15 7.84
N GLU A 47 -9.34 -5.70 7.74
CA GLU A 47 -8.34 -5.33 6.74
C GLU A 47 -8.46 -6.13 5.44
N ALA A 48 -9.23 -7.21 5.42
CA ALA A 48 -9.33 -8.08 4.24
C ALA A 48 -9.88 -7.33 3.01
N MET A 49 -10.98 -6.59 3.20
CA MET A 49 -11.60 -5.83 2.09
C MET A 49 -10.68 -4.71 1.58
N PRO A 50 -10.09 -3.84 2.39
CA PRO A 50 -9.14 -2.83 1.94
C PRO A 50 -7.93 -3.43 1.19
N ARG A 51 -7.39 -4.56 1.66
CA ARG A 51 -6.27 -5.25 0.99
C ARG A 51 -6.66 -5.80 -0.38
N GLN A 52 -7.82 -6.43 -0.49
CA GLN A 52 -8.32 -6.94 -1.77
C GLN A 52 -8.60 -5.81 -2.75
N TRP A 53 -9.22 -4.73 -2.27
CA TRP A 53 -9.49 -3.54 -3.08
C TRP A 53 -8.20 -2.91 -3.61
N LEU A 54 -7.19 -2.75 -2.74
CA LEU A 54 -5.88 -2.23 -3.12
C LEU A 54 -5.18 -3.13 -4.15
N SER A 55 -5.23 -4.45 -3.93
CA SER A 55 -4.65 -5.42 -4.87
C SER A 55 -5.29 -5.32 -6.25
N LEU A 56 -6.62 -5.18 -6.31
CA LEU A 56 -7.35 -5.03 -7.56
C LEU A 56 -7.02 -3.70 -8.25
N LEU A 57 -6.98 -2.60 -7.49
CA LEU A 57 -6.60 -1.28 -8.01
C LEU A 57 -5.20 -1.30 -8.63
N LEU A 58 -4.23 -1.86 -7.93
CA LEU A 58 -2.85 -1.97 -8.43
C LEU A 58 -2.78 -2.84 -9.68
N GLY A 59 -3.57 -3.92 -9.76
CA GLY A 59 -3.69 -4.74 -10.97
C GLY A 59 -4.23 -3.95 -12.17
N HIS A 60 -5.21 -3.08 -11.96
CA HIS A 60 -5.72 -2.21 -13.03
C HIS A 60 -4.69 -1.14 -13.44
N ILE A 61 -3.97 -0.57 -12.50
CA ILE A 61 -2.90 0.39 -12.79
C ILE A 61 -1.78 -0.27 -13.59
N ASP A 62 -1.41 -1.50 -13.25
CA ASP A 62 -0.39 -2.26 -13.98
C ASP A 62 -0.78 -2.49 -15.44
N GLY A 63 -2.07 -2.63 -15.72
CA GLY A 63 -2.64 -2.75 -17.07
C GLY A 63 -2.69 -1.45 -17.89
N ILE A 64 -2.33 -0.29 -17.31
CA ILE A 64 -2.25 0.98 -18.07
C ILE A 64 -1.11 0.87 -19.09
N ALA A 65 -1.43 1.10 -20.37
CA ALA A 65 -0.46 0.97 -21.46
C ALA A 65 0.57 2.12 -21.49
N ASP A 66 0.18 3.32 -21.04
CA ASP A 66 1.10 4.46 -20.96
C ASP A 66 1.98 4.35 -19.72
N GLU A 67 3.21 3.95 -19.94
CA GLU A 67 4.21 3.74 -18.89
C GLU A 67 4.56 5.05 -18.15
N THR A 68 4.60 6.17 -18.86
CA THR A 68 4.88 7.49 -18.27
C THR A 68 3.77 7.90 -17.30
N GLN A 69 2.53 7.69 -17.72
CA GLN A 69 1.36 7.97 -16.87
C GLN A 69 1.33 7.06 -15.65
N LYS A 70 1.57 5.76 -15.81
CA LYS A 70 1.65 4.77 -14.74
C LYS A 70 2.72 5.16 -13.72
N ARG A 71 3.92 5.48 -14.19
CA ARG A 71 5.06 5.90 -13.39
C ARG A 71 4.76 7.18 -12.61
N SER A 72 4.26 8.21 -13.27
CA SER A 72 3.88 9.49 -12.64
C SER A 72 2.85 9.31 -11.54
N LEU A 73 1.83 8.48 -11.77
CA LEU A 73 0.77 8.21 -10.79
C LEU A 73 1.32 7.52 -9.53
N LEU A 74 2.14 6.49 -9.70
CA LEU A 74 2.67 5.73 -8.57
C LEU A 74 3.79 6.47 -7.83
N LYS A 75 4.60 7.25 -8.52
CA LYS A 75 5.59 8.15 -7.88
C LYS A 75 4.91 9.17 -6.97
N GLY A 76 3.75 9.71 -7.39
CA GLY A 76 2.96 10.61 -6.54
C GLY A 76 2.50 9.99 -5.22
N CYS A 77 2.32 8.66 -5.16
CA CYS A 77 1.95 7.96 -3.93
C CYS A 77 3.08 7.91 -2.90
N ALA A 78 4.32 8.13 -3.30
CA ALA A 78 5.49 8.13 -2.42
C ALA A 78 5.43 9.18 -1.31
N GLN A 79 4.70 10.28 -1.54
CA GLN A 79 4.52 11.34 -0.54
C GLN A 79 3.95 10.80 0.77
N VAL A 80 3.06 9.80 0.70
CA VAL A 80 2.49 9.16 1.89
C VAL A 80 3.57 8.49 2.75
N HIS A 81 4.53 7.80 2.12
CA HIS A 81 5.67 7.20 2.83
C HIS A 81 6.59 8.25 3.40
N TYR A 82 6.87 9.29 2.61
CA TYR A 82 7.73 10.41 3.01
C TYR A 82 7.21 11.09 4.28
N ASP A 83 5.92 11.40 4.29
CA ASP A 83 5.26 12.06 5.43
C ASP A 83 5.14 11.14 6.65
N HIS A 84 4.80 9.86 6.42
CA HIS A 84 4.65 8.88 7.50
C HIS A 84 5.96 8.66 8.26
N LEU A 85 7.08 8.66 7.57
CA LEU A 85 8.41 8.53 8.15
C LEU A 85 8.99 9.86 8.64
N LYS A 86 8.27 10.98 8.46
CA LYS A 86 8.70 12.34 8.82
C LYS A 86 10.08 12.68 8.25
N LEU A 87 10.27 12.31 6.97
CA LEU A 87 11.61 12.41 6.35
C LEU A 87 12.15 13.82 6.29
N THR A 88 11.32 14.84 6.18
CA THR A 88 11.77 16.24 6.24
C THR A 88 12.55 16.52 7.53
N GLU A 89 12.05 16.04 8.66
CA GLU A 89 12.69 16.23 9.97
C GLU A 89 13.93 15.34 10.12
N LEU A 90 13.80 14.07 9.70
CA LEU A 90 14.88 13.09 9.77
C LEU A 90 16.09 13.47 8.91
N LEU A 91 15.84 14.01 7.72
CA LEU A 91 16.88 14.35 6.74
C LEU A 91 17.40 15.78 6.88
N ALA A 92 16.76 16.64 7.68
CA ALA A 92 17.20 18.04 7.87
C ALA A 92 18.69 18.19 8.24
N PRO A 93 19.30 17.32 9.09
CA PRO A 93 20.71 17.40 9.42
C PRO A 93 21.66 17.17 8.22
N TYR A 94 21.18 16.51 7.18
CA TYR A 94 21.98 16.13 6.01
C TYR A 94 21.79 17.06 4.82
N ARG A 95 20.95 18.09 4.95
CA ARG A 95 20.65 19.00 3.84
C ARG A 95 21.91 19.68 3.34
N ASN A 96 22.13 19.65 2.02
CA ASN A 96 23.33 20.14 1.33
C ASN A 96 24.65 19.45 1.77
N ASN A 97 24.56 18.29 2.38
CA ASN A 97 25.71 17.49 2.79
C ASN A 97 25.56 16.04 2.33
N PRO A 98 25.77 15.75 1.03
CA PRO A 98 25.60 14.40 0.49
C PRO A 98 26.55 13.37 1.11
N ASP A 99 27.76 13.76 1.52
CA ASP A 99 28.70 12.82 2.14
C ASP A 99 28.19 12.32 3.50
N ALA A 100 27.70 13.21 4.35
CA ALA A 100 27.10 12.83 5.63
C ALA A 100 25.82 12.00 5.43
N PHE A 101 25.07 12.30 4.38
CA PHE A 101 23.88 11.55 4.04
C PHE A 101 24.21 10.12 3.58
N VAL A 102 25.23 9.96 2.73
CA VAL A 102 25.72 8.62 2.32
C VAL A 102 26.12 7.80 3.55
N GLN A 103 26.90 8.38 4.47
CA GLN A 103 27.26 7.70 5.72
C GLN A 103 26.04 7.30 6.56
N TYR A 104 25.03 8.15 6.60
CA TYR A 104 23.79 7.83 7.29
C TYR A 104 23.03 6.66 6.65
N LEU A 105 22.93 6.63 5.32
CA LEU A 105 22.30 5.50 4.61
C LEU A 105 23.04 4.18 4.88
N GLU A 106 24.37 4.21 4.87
CA GLU A 106 25.20 3.02 5.13
C GLU A 106 25.10 2.56 6.58
N SER A 107 25.31 3.48 7.53
CA SER A 107 25.38 3.12 8.95
C SER A 107 24.01 2.97 9.62
N GLY A 108 23.01 3.75 9.21
CA GLY A 108 21.69 3.78 9.82
C GLY A 108 20.69 2.84 9.15
N TRP A 109 20.77 2.70 7.82
CA TRP A 109 19.82 1.88 7.05
C TRP A 109 20.45 0.61 6.46
N GLY A 110 21.78 0.45 6.56
CA GLY A 110 22.45 -0.74 6.05
C GLY A 110 22.60 -0.78 4.53
N TRP A 111 22.35 0.33 3.85
CA TRP A 111 22.46 0.43 2.40
C TRP A 111 23.91 0.30 1.92
N LYS A 112 24.10 -0.09 0.68
CA LYS A 112 25.38 -0.01 -0.03
C LYS A 112 25.34 1.20 -0.94
N VAL A 113 26.19 2.19 -0.68
CA VAL A 113 26.15 3.44 -1.43
C VAL A 113 27.51 3.72 -2.08
N SER A 114 27.49 4.09 -3.35
CA SER A 114 28.66 4.60 -4.08
C SER A 114 28.40 6.04 -4.51
N HIS A 115 29.29 6.95 -4.17
CA HIS A 115 29.20 8.37 -4.51
C HIS A 115 30.38 8.77 -5.38
N ASP A 116 30.16 8.88 -6.68
CA ASP A 116 31.14 9.43 -7.63
C ASP A 116 30.97 10.96 -7.73
N LYS A 117 31.91 11.67 -7.12
CA LYS A 117 31.92 13.14 -7.11
C LYS A 117 32.27 13.75 -8.47
N THR A 118 32.94 12.99 -9.33
CA THR A 118 33.34 13.46 -10.67
C THR A 118 32.13 13.51 -11.59
N THR A 119 31.36 12.45 -11.62
CA THR A 119 30.12 12.35 -12.42
C THR A 119 28.90 12.90 -11.69
N ARG A 120 29.03 13.24 -10.43
CA ARG A 120 27.92 13.66 -9.52
C ARG A 120 26.82 12.61 -9.44
N THR A 121 27.20 11.35 -9.41
CA THR A 121 26.27 10.23 -9.38
C THR A 121 26.33 9.55 -8.02
N ILE A 122 25.18 9.31 -7.43
CA ILE A 122 25.03 8.46 -6.25
C ILE A 122 24.28 7.21 -6.69
N LEU A 123 24.90 6.05 -6.49
CA LEU A 123 24.26 4.75 -6.66
C LEU A 123 24.00 4.19 -5.26
N ALA A 124 22.74 3.97 -4.94
CA ALA A 124 22.31 3.46 -3.64
C ALA A 124 21.53 2.15 -3.84
N ASP A 125 21.95 1.12 -3.12
CA ASP A 125 21.33 -0.19 -3.07
C ASP A 125 20.84 -0.43 -1.64
N GLU A 126 19.56 -0.74 -1.47
CA GLU A 126 18.95 -1.02 -0.17
C GLU A 126 19.56 -2.25 0.51
N ASN A 127 20.34 -3.06 -0.22
CA ASN A 127 21.05 -4.26 0.26
C ASN A 127 20.11 -5.30 0.87
N GLU A 128 18.90 -5.42 0.35
CA GLU A 128 17.90 -6.38 0.78
C GLU A 128 17.64 -7.43 -0.31
N ASP A 129 17.40 -8.65 0.10
CA ASP A 129 17.08 -9.78 -0.80
C ASP A 129 15.58 -9.94 -1.07
N HIS A 130 14.77 -9.07 -0.47
CA HIS A 130 13.31 -9.06 -0.57
C HIS A 130 12.75 -7.65 -0.70
N CYS A 131 11.46 -7.55 -1.07
CA CYS A 131 10.79 -6.27 -1.19
C CYS A 131 10.45 -5.70 0.21
N VAL A 132 11.06 -4.58 0.57
CA VAL A 132 10.83 -3.87 1.85
C VAL A 132 9.63 -2.93 1.81
N CYS A 133 8.95 -2.81 0.68
CA CYS A 133 7.80 -1.92 0.53
C CYS A 133 6.65 -2.29 1.50
N PRO A 134 6.25 -1.41 2.41
CA PRO A 134 5.21 -1.70 3.39
C PRO A 134 3.83 -1.92 2.75
N VAL A 135 3.60 -1.39 1.54
CA VAL A 135 2.38 -1.63 0.76
C VAL A 135 2.41 -3.06 0.20
N ALA A 136 3.53 -3.48 -0.40
CA ALA A 136 3.68 -4.82 -0.94
C ALA A 136 3.51 -5.90 0.14
N ALA A 137 4.04 -5.67 1.34
CA ALA A 137 3.91 -6.57 2.49
C ALA A 137 2.47 -6.78 2.96
N ARG A 138 1.55 -5.89 2.61
CA ARG A 138 0.11 -5.97 2.97
C ARG A 138 -0.75 -6.61 1.88
N LEU A 139 -0.22 -6.86 0.70
CA LEU A 139 -0.97 -7.47 -0.39
C LEU A 139 -1.08 -8.98 -0.18
N PRO A 140 -2.22 -9.60 -0.55
CA PRO A 140 -2.42 -11.05 -0.41
C PRO A 140 -1.55 -11.88 -1.37
N GLN A 141 -1.01 -11.23 -2.40
CA GLN A 141 -0.13 -11.81 -3.41
C GLN A 141 1.03 -10.85 -3.68
N LYS A 142 2.07 -11.33 -4.36
CA LYS A 142 3.16 -10.47 -4.81
C LYS A 142 2.60 -9.31 -5.63
N GLY A 143 2.87 -8.09 -5.18
CA GLY A 143 2.41 -6.88 -5.87
C GLY A 143 2.96 -6.78 -7.29
N PRO A 144 2.28 -6.00 -8.19
CA PRO A 144 2.77 -5.77 -9.53
C PRO A 144 4.09 -5.00 -9.53
N ALA A 145 4.92 -5.22 -10.55
CA ALA A 145 6.23 -4.56 -10.68
C ALA A 145 6.11 -3.03 -10.71
N ALA A 146 5.03 -2.51 -11.27
CA ALA A 146 4.75 -1.08 -11.30
C ALA A 146 4.72 -0.43 -9.91
N LEU A 147 4.42 -1.19 -8.85
CA LEU A 147 4.46 -0.66 -7.47
C LEU A 147 5.85 -0.12 -7.09
N CYS A 148 6.92 -0.61 -7.71
CA CYS A 148 8.28 -0.12 -7.50
C CYS A 148 8.46 1.35 -7.92
N TYR A 149 7.60 1.91 -8.77
CA TYR A 149 7.62 3.34 -9.05
C TYR A 149 7.29 4.21 -7.84
N CYS A 150 6.56 3.69 -6.86
CA CYS A 150 6.40 4.35 -5.57
C CYS A 150 7.74 4.49 -4.84
N SER A 151 8.57 3.45 -4.83
CA SER A 151 9.91 3.51 -4.21
C SER A 151 10.84 4.45 -4.98
N GLU A 152 10.74 4.49 -6.30
CA GLU A 152 11.46 5.48 -7.12
C GLU A 152 11.10 6.91 -6.72
N GLY A 153 9.81 7.24 -6.64
CA GLY A 153 9.36 8.57 -6.20
C GLY A 153 9.79 8.90 -4.77
N PHE A 154 9.84 7.91 -3.89
CA PHE A 154 10.34 8.05 -2.53
C PHE A 154 11.83 8.41 -2.52
N ALA A 155 12.67 7.70 -3.28
CA ALA A 155 14.08 7.99 -3.41
C ALA A 155 14.32 9.38 -4.01
N GLU A 156 13.63 9.74 -5.09
CA GLU A 156 13.72 11.07 -5.69
C GLU A 156 13.40 12.19 -4.69
N ALA A 157 12.32 12.05 -3.92
CA ALA A 157 11.96 13.06 -2.92
C ALA A 157 13.05 13.20 -1.83
N MET A 158 13.57 12.08 -1.36
CA MET A 158 14.61 12.01 -0.34
C MET A 158 15.93 12.67 -0.82
N PHE A 159 16.42 12.24 -1.98
CA PHE A 159 17.66 12.77 -2.54
C PHE A 159 17.51 14.23 -2.96
N SER A 160 16.39 14.61 -3.56
CA SER A 160 16.12 16.01 -3.92
C SER A 160 16.12 16.93 -2.69
N PHE A 161 15.55 16.48 -1.58
CA PHE A 161 15.55 17.24 -0.33
C PHE A 161 16.97 17.46 0.20
N VAL A 162 17.78 16.40 0.21
CA VAL A 162 19.16 16.47 0.73
C VAL A 162 20.06 17.28 -0.18
N LEU A 163 19.96 17.10 -1.49
CA LEU A 163 20.80 17.79 -2.48
C LEU A 163 20.35 19.23 -2.74
N GLY A 164 19.13 19.60 -2.36
CA GLY A 164 18.57 20.92 -2.60
C GLY A 164 18.23 21.20 -4.08
N CYS A 165 18.18 20.16 -4.91
CA CYS A 165 17.83 20.24 -6.33
C CYS A 165 17.11 18.97 -6.77
N PRO A 166 16.29 19.00 -7.83
CA PRO A 166 15.67 17.80 -8.38
C PRO A 166 16.72 16.78 -8.87
N VAL A 167 16.44 15.52 -8.67
CA VAL A 167 17.23 14.38 -9.16
C VAL A 167 16.42 13.56 -10.17
#